data_71cc01b2d6ea1c3d67b59eb4df5475bd
#
_entry.id   71cc01b2d6ea1c3d67b59eb4df5475bd
#
_cell.length_a   1.000
_cell.length_b   1.000
_cell.length_c   1.000
_cell.angle_alpha   90.00
_cell.angle_beta   90.00
_cell.angle_gamma   90.00
#
_symmetry.space_group_name_H-M   'P 1'
#
loop_
_entity.id
_entity.type
_entity.pdbx_description
1 polymer ?
#
loop_
_entity_poly.entity_id
_entity_poly.type
_entity_poly.pdbx_seq_one_letter_code
_entity_poly.pdbx_strand_id
1 'polypeptide(L)'
;MPQPARALVGAACALVLSTTMFTPAAFADDAEGDDATISRNAISAAADSIRGELDPALSTYDQAKKTLEALEATDIATARVQGLQDMMYDGTEKRPTVTLRIDSVKDGKKTETSLREGVDFNVQFDGDLVNPGTVHVTITGAGDYTGTVETGFVILPADLANATIDMIPDHVCTSYPIEPDPVVKLDGRTLAKGVDYEVSYSENVNEGTATLMVKGIGNCAGDTHATFQIIANPKEGKIGYRAVFPYVAAAALACFAAFVVLAGALIHKRRKTKRLQAK
;
A
#
# COMPACT_ATOMS: atom_id res chain seq x y z
N MET A 1 28.86 43.15 -17.32
CA MET A 1 29.58 42.76 -18.54
C MET A 1 28.54 42.32 -19.56
N PRO A 2 28.52 42.87 -20.80
CA PRO A 2 27.54 42.50 -21.81
C PRO A 2 27.83 41.07 -22.30
N GLN A 3 26.80 40.26 -22.34
CA GLN A 3 26.88 38.85 -22.69
C GLN A 3 27.25 38.66 -24.18
N PRO A 4 28.31 37.91 -24.49
CA PRO A 4 28.71 37.70 -25.90
C PRO A 4 27.76 36.80 -26.69
N ALA A 5 26.87 36.03 -26.02
CA ALA A 5 25.96 35.09 -26.67
C ALA A 5 24.82 35.74 -27.47
N ARG A 6 24.32 36.91 -27.04
CA ARG A 6 23.28 37.64 -27.79
C ARG A 6 23.76 38.23 -29.11
N ALA A 7 25.07 38.55 -29.22
CA ALA A 7 25.67 39.06 -30.43
C ALA A 7 25.83 37.99 -31.53
N LEU A 8 26.04 36.74 -31.17
CA LEU A 8 26.21 35.62 -32.12
C LEU A 8 24.90 35.20 -32.80
N VAL A 9 23.78 35.23 -32.08
CA VAL A 9 22.46 34.90 -32.66
C VAL A 9 21.99 35.99 -33.63
N GLY A 10 22.25 37.25 -33.32
CA GLY A 10 21.96 38.37 -34.24
C GLY A 10 22.79 38.34 -35.52
N ALA A 11 24.04 37.89 -35.45
CA ALA A 11 24.92 37.77 -36.61
C ALA A 11 24.55 36.60 -37.54
N ALA A 12 24.09 35.47 -37.00
CA ALA A 12 23.63 34.32 -37.79
C ALA A 12 22.34 34.62 -38.57
N CYS A 13 21.40 35.36 -38.02
CA CYS A 13 20.19 35.78 -38.72
C CYS A 13 20.48 36.80 -39.82
N ALA A 14 21.47 37.68 -39.64
CA ALA A 14 21.86 38.68 -40.67
C ALA A 14 22.58 38.01 -41.86
N LEU A 15 23.29 36.91 -41.65
CA LEU A 15 24.03 36.23 -42.72
C LEU A 15 23.11 35.40 -43.66
N VAL A 16 22.00 34.86 -43.16
CA VAL A 16 21.03 34.08 -43.97
C VAL A 16 20.20 35.00 -44.85
N LEU A 17 19.95 36.23 -44.44
CA LEU A 17 19.21 37.22 -45.24
C LEU A 17 20.05 37.95 -46.33
N SER A 18 21.38 37.80 -46.29
CA SER A 18 22.26 38.50 -47.22
C SER A 18 22.69 37.69 -48.45
N THR A 19 22.41 36.40 -48.52
CA THR A 19 22.83 35.53 -49.62
C THR A 19 21.76 35.23 -50.67
N THR A 20 20.51 35.59 -50.45
CA THR A 20 19.47 35.54 -51.49
C THR A 20 19.24 36.91 -52.09
N MET A 21 20.25 37.46 -52.80
CA MET A 21 19.94 38.46 -53.75
C MET A 21 19.17 37.86 -54.91
N PHE A 22 17.87 38.10 -54.88
CA PHE A 22 16.98 37.92 -55.98
C PHE A 22 17.54 38.80 -57.14
N THR A 23 18.24 38.20 -58.07
CA THR A 23 18.59 38.92 -59.32
C THR A 23 17.32 38.98 -60.16
N PRO A 24 16.80 40.22 -60.47
CA PRO A 24 15.63 40.34 -61.29
C PRO A 24 16.04 40.29 -62.81
N ALA A 25 16.63 39.16 -63.18
CA ALA A 25 17.13 39.01 -64.56
C ALA A 25 16.44 37.84 -65.27
N ALA A 26 15.11 37.80 -65.20
CA ALA A 26 14.32 36.89 -66.02
C ALA A 26 12.89 37.42 -66.29
N PHE A 27 12.76 38.72 -66.46
CA PHE A 27 11.57 39.31 -67.08
C PHE A 27 12.06 40.07 -68.32
N ALA A 28 12.48 39.35 -69.33
CA ALA A 28 12.64 39.90 -70.69
C ALA A 28 11.58 39.24 -71.54
N ASP A 29 10.64 40.06 -71.84
CA ASP A 29 9.97 40.29 -73.14
C ASP A 29 9.83 39.07 -74.09
N ASP A 30 8.60 38.94 -74.64
CA ASP A 30 8.15 38.11 -75.74
C ASP A 30 7.45 36.79 -75.35
N ALA A 31 6.13 36.95 -75.09
CA ALA A 31 5.15 35.94 -75.50
C ALA A 31 3.73 36.46 -75.33
N GLU A 32 3.04 36.78 -76.42
CA GLU A 32 1.59 36.81 -76.52
C GLU A 32 1.00 35.45 -76.22
N GLY A 33 0.09 35.36 -75.26
CA GLY A 33 -0.73 34.19 -75.03
C GLY A 33 -0.55 33.55 -73.62
N ASP A 34 -1.57 33.73 -72.76
CA ASP A 34 -1.76 33.07 -71.46
C ASP A 34 -0.80 33.51 -70.31
N ASP A 35 -0.53 34.76 -70.24
CA ASP A 35 0.37 35.41 -69.28
C ASP A 35 -0.02 35.20 -67.77
N ALA A 36 -1.30 35.03 -67.52
CA ALA A 36 -1.78 34.84 -66.12
C ALA A 36 -1.48 33.48 -65.49
N THR A 37 -1.40 32.41 -66.30
CA THR A 37 -1.13 31.04 -65.85
C THR A 37 0.35 30.79 -65.65
N ILE A 38 1.19 31.31 -66.53
CA ILE A 38 2.64 31.23 -66.45
C ILE A 38 3.14 32.01 -65.22
N SER A 39 2.57 33.20 -65.02
CA SER A 39 2.92 34.05 -63.87
C SER A 39 2.53 33.40 -62.52
N ARG A 40 1.38 32.75 -62.42
CA ARG A 40 0.96 32.06 -61.22
C ARG A 40 1.82 30.84 -60.93
N ASN A 41 2.20 30.05 -61.93
CA ASN A 41 3.05 28.89 -61.78
C ASN A 41 4.47 29.28 -61.36
N ALA A 42 5.01 30.37 -61.92
CA ALA A 42 6.31 30.89 -61.54
C ALA A 42 6.34 31.43 -60.10
N ILE A 43 5.26 32.11 -59.69
CA ILE A 43 5.11 32.59 -58.29
C ILE A 43 4.97 31.41 -57.33
N SER A 44 4.20 30.39 -57.70
CA SER A 44 4.06 29.16 -56.87
C SER A 44 5.39 28.43 -56.74
N ALA A 45 6.12 28.23 -57.82
CA ALA A 45 7.44 27.59 -57.81
C ALA A 45 8.47 28.36 -56.98
N ALA A 46 8.46 29.71 -57.09
CA ALA A 46 9.31 30.57 -56.27
C ALA A 46 8.91 30.49 -54.77
N ALA A 47 7.62 30.47 -54.47
CA ALA A 47 7.12 30.30 -53.08
C ALA A 47 7.51 28.95 -52.49
N ASP A 48 7.41 27.85 -53.25
CA ASP A 48 7.82 26.53 -52.83
C ASP A 48 9.34 26.40 -52.64
N SER A 49 10.14 27.05 -53.50
CA SER A 49 11.60 27.15 -53.36
C SER A 49 11.97 27.89 -52.07
N ILE A 50 11.35 29.07 -51.85
CA ILE A 50 11.58 29.86 -50.63
C ILE A 50 11.17 29.07 -49.37
N ARG A 51 10.04 28.35 -49.42
CA ARG A 51 9.58 27.49 -48.32
C ARG A 51 10.58 26.34 -48.06
N GLY A 52 11.10 25.70 -49.12
CA GLY A 52 12.08 24.62 -49.01
C GLY A 52 13.41 25.07 -48.40
N GLU A 53 13.80 26.35 -48.55
CA GLU A 53 14.99 26.93 -47.92
C GLU A 53 14.71 27.45 -46.49
N LEU A 54 13.48 27.96 -46.25
CA LEU A 54 13.09 28.50 -44.94
C LEU A 54 12.89 27.39 -43.86
N ASP A 55 12.29 26.28 -44.24
CA ASP A 55 11.97 25.19 -43.29
C ASP A 55 13.22 24.62 -42.61
N PRO A 56 14.33 24.30 -43.29
CA PRO A 56 15.56 23.87 -42.64
C PRO A 56 16.19 24.95 -41.75
N ALA A 57 16.15 26.21 -42.20
CA ALA A 57 16.70 27.32 -41.42
C ALA A 57 15.88 27.58 -40.14
N LEU A 58 14.56 27.50 -40.23
CA LEU A 58 13.66 27.64 -39.09
C LEU A 58 13.88 26.48 -38.09
N SER A 59 14.02 25.23 -38.57
CA SER A 59 14.34 24.08 -37.74
C SER A 59 15.67 24.25 -37.02
N THR A 60 16.69 24.75 -37.71
CA THR A 60 18.02 25.02 -37.11
C THR A 60 17.94 26.12 -36.05
N TYR A 61 17.17 27.15 -36.30
CA TYR A 61 16.93 28.24 -35.32
C TYR A 61 16.22 27.74 -34.09
N ASP A 62 15.16 26.92 -34.23
CA ASP A 62 14.42 26.35 -33.11
C ASP A 62 15.31 25.41 -32.28
N GLN A 63 16.18 24.63 -32.93
CA GLN A 63 17.15 23.78 -32.22
C GLN A 63 18.18 24.63 -31.46
N ALA A 64 18.72 25.68 -32.08
CA ALA A 64 19.68 26.58 -31.45
C ALA A 64 19.05 27.31 -30.26
N LYS A 65 17.81 27.76 -30.40
CA LYS A 65 17.03 28.40 -29.34
C LYS A 65 16.82 27.45 -28.16
N LYS A 66 16.40 26.20 -28.43
CA LYS A 66 16.20 25.16 -27.40
C LYS A 66 17.51 24.85 -26.68
N THR A 67 18.62 24.78 -27.39
CA THR A 67 19.97 24.59 -26.82
C THR A 67 20.38 25.73 -25.90
N LEU A 68 20.09 26.96 -26.32
CA LEU A 68 20.39 28.14 -25.51
C LEU A 68 19.54 28.21 -24.24
N GLU A 69 18.25 27.93 -24.35
CA GLU A 69 17.35 27.81 -23.19
C GLU A 69 17.83 26.74 -22.22
N ALA A 70 18.29 25.58 -22.70
CA ALA A 70 18.85 24.53 -21.89
C ALA A 70 20.18 24.91 -21.20
N LEU A 71 20.99 25.78 -21.83
CA LEU A 71 22.25 26.30 -21.25
C LEU A 71 22.01 27.37 -20.19
N GLU A 72 20.91 28.10 -20.27
CA GLU A 72 20.51 29.11 -19.29
C GLU A 72 19.67 28.53 -18.13
N ALA A 73 19.17 27.31 -18.27
CA ALA A 73 18.34 26.67 -17.28
C ALA A 73 19.13 26.35 -15.99
N THR A 74 18.51 26.59 -14.85
CA THR A 74 19.09 26.32 -13.54
C THR A 74 18.94 24.84 -13.21
N ASP A 75 20.05 24.16 -12.84
CA ASP A 75 20.03 22.76 -12.46
C ASP A 75 19.42 22.57 -11.05
N ILE A 76 18.39 21.71 -10.95
CA ILE A 76 17.74 21.39 -9.68
C ILE A 76 18.50 20.35 -8.85
N ALA A 77 19.62 19.79 -9.33
CA ALA A 77 20.39 18.79 -8.60
C ALA A 77 20.84 19.26 -7.20
N THR A 78 20.97 20.58 -7.00
CA THR A 78 21.32 21.19 -5.72
C THR A 78 20.10 21.62 -4.90
N ALA A 79 18.89 21.41 -5.40
CA ALA A 79 17.67 21.81 -4.73
C ALA A 79 17.44 20.98 -3.45
N ARG A 80 16.88 21.64 -2.44
CA ARG A 80 16.44 20.97 -1.21
C ARG A 80 15.02 20.45 -1.41
N VAL A 81 14.86 19.15 -1.32
CA VAL A 81 13.56 18.48 -1.35
C VAL A 81 12.94 18.53 0.04
N GLN A 82 11.69 18.94 0.14
CA GLN A 82 10.90 18.98 1.36
C GLN A 82 9.52 18.34 1.12
N GLY A 83 8.88 17.88 2.19
CA GLY A 83 7.54 17.28 2.14
C GLY A 83 7.54 15.76 2.00
N LEU A 84 8.68 15.13 1.73
CA LEU A 84 8.81 13.68 1.73
C LEU A 84 9.17 13.20 3.15
N GLN A 85 8.26 12.48 3.76
CA GLN A 85 8.43 11.82 5.07
C GLN A 85 7.85 10.43 4.99
N ASP A 86 8.39 9.51 5.80
CA ASP A 86 7.81 8.18 5.95
C ASP A 86 6.39 8.28 6.50
N MET A 87 5.50 7.45 5.96
CA MET A 87 4.07 7.46 6.29
C MET A 87 3.63 6.08 6.77
N MET A 88 2.65 6.05 7.66
CA MET A 88 2.05 4.79 8.10
C MET A 88 0.98 4.34 7.10
N TYR A 89 0.89 3.03 6.93
CA TYR A 89 -0.19 2.40 6.17
C TYR A 89 -1.55 2.64 6.86
N ASP A 90 -2.51 3.12 6.09
CA ASP A 90 -3.91 3.28 6.51
C ASP A 90 -4.92 2.79 5.46
N GLY A 91 -4.40 2.14 4.38
CA GLY A 91 -5.21 1.67 3.26
C GLY A 91 -5.54 2.73 2.22
N THR A 92 -5.01 3.95 2.36
CA THR A 92 -5.18 5.03 1.39
C THR A 92 -3.92 5.29 0.58
N GLU A 93 -4.10 5.83 -0.62
CA GLU A 93 -2.98 6.22 -1.48
C GLU A 93 -2.15 7.35 -0.86
N LYS A 94 -0.83 7.18 -0.83
CA LYS A 94 0.15 8.13 -0.27
C LYS A 94 0.79 8.95 -1.38
N ARG A 95 0.33 10.17 -1.57
CA ARG A 95 0.91 11.17 -2.49
C ARG A 95 1.26 12.44 -1.72
N PRO A 96 2.46 12.49 -1.10
CA PRO A 96 2.90 13.68 -0.40
C PRO A 96 3.14 14.83 -1.37
N THR A 97 2.86 16.06 -0.94
CA THR A 97 3.20 17.26 -1.69
C THR A 97 4.71 17.51 -1.59
N VAL A 98 5.38 17.54 -2.72
CA VAL A 98 6.82 17.81 -2.83
C VAL A 98 7.04 19.30 -3.00
N THR A 99 7.95 19.86 -2.22
CA THR A 99 8.39 21.25 -2.36
C THR A 99 9.89 21.26 -2.61
N LEU A 100 10.30 21.95 -3.66
CA LEU A 100 11.71 22.21 -3.96
C LEU A 100 12.09 23.63 -3.61
N ARG A 101 13.28 23.78 -3.00
CA ARG A 101 13.87 25.07 -2.73
C ARG A 101 15.30 25.14 -3.24
N ILE A 102 15.63 26.21 -3.92
CA ILE A 102 16.96 26.47 -4.45
C ILE A 102 17.52 27.71 -3.77
N ASP A 103 18.76 27.58 -3.26
CA ASP A 103 19.53 28.73 -2.80
C ASP A 103 20.22 29.37 -4.00
N SER A 104 19.89 30.61 -4.31
CA SER A 104 20.59 31.41 -5.30
C SER A 104 21.34 32.56 -4.65
N VAL A 105 22.53 32.85 -5.16
CA VAL A 105 23.31 34.03 -4.74
C VAL A 105 23.23 35.07 -5.84
N LYS A 106 22.46 36.13 -5.64
CA LYS A 106 22.37 37.25 -6.55
C LYS A 106 22.93 38.48 -5.83
N ASP A 107 23.91 39.16 -6.47
CA ASP A 107 24.57 40.35 -5.93
C ASP A 107 25.15 40.18 -4.51
N GLY A 108 25.72 38.99 -4.23
CA GLY A 108 26.28 38.64 -2.90
C GLY A 108 25.23 38.36 -1.83
N LYS A 109 23.93 38.43 -2.15
CA LYS A 109 22.83 38.12 -1.23
C LYS A 109 22.29 36.75 -1.55
N LYS A 110 22.23 35.89 -0.50
CA LYS A 110 21.54 34.59 -0.60
C LYS A 110 20.04 34.84 -0.66
N THR A 111 19.39 34.24 -1.65
CA THR A 111 17.94 34.25 -1.82
C THR A 111 17.48 32.80 -1.98
N GLU A 112 16.54 32.35 -1.16
CA GLU A 112 15.88 31.06 -1.27
C GLU A 112 14.65 31.24 -2.17
N THR A 113 14.55 30.44 -3.21
CA THR A 113 13.41 30.43 -4.13
C THR A 113 12.69 29.10 -4.00
N SER A 114 11.37 29.14 -3.77
CA SER A 114 10.50 27.96 -3.80
C SER A 114 10.00 27.73 -5.22
N LEU A 115 10.17 26.51 -5.71
CA LEU A 115 9.74 26.10 -7.04
C LEU A 115 8.31 25.54 -6.98
N ARG A 116 7.59 25.60 -8.10
CA ARG A 116 6.19 25.19 -8.25
C ARG A 116 6.10 23.93 -9.09
N GLU A 117 5.46 22.91 -8.54
CA GLU A 117 5.15 21.69 -9.27
C GLU A 117 4.24 21.97 -10.48
N GLY A 118 4.51 21.30 -11.60
CA GLY A 118 3.79 21.48 -12.86
C GLY A 118 4.20 22.71 -13.67
N VAL A 119 5.09 23.57 -13.15
CA VAL A 119 5.63 24.75 -13.84
C VAL A 119 7.14 24.70 -13.88
N ASP A 120 7.76 24.61 -12.71
CA ASP A 120 9.20 24.66 -12.53
C ASP A 120 9.83 23.26 -12.40
N PHE A 121 9.02 22.27 -12.03
CA PHE A 121 9.41 20.85 -11.97
C PHE A 121 8.18 19.92 -12.07
N ASN A 122 8.43 18.67 -12.40
CA ASN A 122 7.44 17.58 -12.37
C ASN A 122 7.88 16.50 -11.39
N VAL A 123 6.90 15.83 -10.72
CA VAL A 123 7.14 14.74 -9.79
C VAL A 123 6.55 13.45 -10.35
N GLN A 124 7.34 12.40 -10.34
CA GLN A 124 6.91 11.05 -10.67
C GLN A 124 7.15 10.13 -9.47
N PHE A 125 6.12 9.40 -9.07
CA PHE A 125 6.18 8.37 -8.04
C PHE A 125 6.25 7.01 -8.71
N ASP A 126 7.20 6.16 -8.28
CA ASP A 126 7.38 4.81 -8.77
C ASP A 126 7.38 3.84 -7.59
N GLY A 127 6.48 2.86 -7.64
CA GLY A 127 6.22 1.90 -6.58
C GLY A 127 4.75 1.81 -6.18
N ASP A 128 4.48 0.99 -5.17
CA ASP A 128 3.14 0.87 -4.58
C ASP A 128 2.91 2.05 -3.63
N LEU A 129 1.91 2.86 -3.93
CA LEU A 129 1.55 4.05 -3.13
C LEU A 129 0.56 3.75 -2.00
N VAL A 130 0.11 2.51 -1.86
CA VAL A 130 -0.88 2.10 -0.85
C VAL A 130 -0.25 1.18 0.19
N ASN A 131 0.42 0.12 -0.26
CA ASN A 131 0.95 -0.91 0.63
C ASN A 131 2.34 -0.56 1.19
N PRO A 132 2.74 -1.11 2.34
CA PRO A 132 4.05 -0.92 2.93
C PRO A 132 5.18 -1.26 1.96
N GLY A 133 6.16 -0.38 1.87
CA GLY A 133 7.29 -0.52 0.97
C GLY A 133 7.98 0.80 0.69
N THR A 134 9.01 0.77 -0.13
CA THR A 134 9.73 1.96 -0.56
C THR A 134 9.09 2.51 -1.84
N VAL A 135 8.79 3.79 -1.84
CA VAL A 135 8.35 4.54 -3.00
C VAL A 135 9.50 5.40 -3.48
N HIS A 136 9.91 5.21 -4.73
CA HIS A 136 10.90 6.05 -5.39
C HIS A 136 10.22 7.29 -5.97
N VAL A 137 10.88 8.43 -5.84
CA VAL A 137 10.38 9.72 -6.33
C VAL A 137 11.43 10.33 -7.23
N THR A 138 11.05 10.52 -8.49
CA THR A 138 11.87 11.20 -9.50
C THR A 138 11.31 12.58 -9.75
N ILE A 139 12.13 13.60 -9.51
CA ILE A 139 11.78 15.01 -9.71
C ILE A 139 12.58 15.51 -10.88
N THR A 140 11.91 15.99 -11.91
CA THR A 140 12.56 16.49 -13.15
C THR A 140 12.27 17.97 -13.31
N GLY A 141 13.30 18.78 -13.54
CA GLY A 141 13.19 20.21 -13.83
C GLY A 141 12.38 20.48 -15.10
N ALA A 142 11.66 21.59 -15.10
CA ALA A 142 10.82 22.04 -16.21
C ALA A 142 10.93 23.57 -16.35
N GLY A 143 10.57 24.10 -17.52
CA GLY A 143 10.65 25.53 -17.81
C GLY A 143 12.08 26.06 -17.74
N ASP A 144 12.34 26.99 -16.81
CA ASP A 144 13.66 27.59 -16.58
C ASP A 144 14.61 26.70 -15.75
N TYR A 145 14.19 25.47 -15.43
CA TYR A 145 14.93 24.52 -14.62
C TYR A 145 15.21 23.23 -15.37
N THR A 146 16.36 22.61 -15.09
CA THR A 146 16.83 21.37 -15.71
C THR A 146 17.36 20.42 -14.66
N GLY A 147 17.71 19.20 -15.08
CA GLY A 147 18.25 18.17 -14.20
C GLY A 147 17.18 17.30 -13.56
N THR A 148 17.65 16.32 -12.76
CA THR A 148 16.79 15.35 -12.10
C THR A 148 17.29 15.11 -10.69
N VAL A 149 16.37 15.01 -9.74
CA VAL A 149 16.63 14.60 -8.35
C VAL A 149 15.89 13.31 -8.08
N GLU A 150 16.61 12.29 -7.64
CA GLU A 150 16.05 11.02 -7.20
C GLU A 150 16.04 10.97 -5.68
N THR A 151 14.91 10.58 -5.11
CA THR A 151 14.69 10.48 -3.67
C THR A 151 13.59 9.44 -3.41
N GLY A 152 13.04 9.37 -2.20
CA GLY A 152 11.96 8.46 -1.88
C GLY A 152 11.46 8.62 -0.46
N PHE A 153 10.46 7.86 -0.12
CA PHE A 153 9.93 7.70 1.24
C PHE A 153 9.47 6.25 1.44
N VAL A 154 9.24 5.87 2.67
CA VAL A 154 8.79 4.53 3.04
C VAL A 154 7.35 4.61 3.53
N ILE A 155 6.50 3.70 3.06
CA ILE A 155 5.22 3.41 3.68
C ILE A 155 5.49 2.31 4.71
N LEU A 156 5.35 2.65 5.98
CA LEU A 156 5.57 1.74 7.11
C LEU A 156 4.31 0.92 7.37
N PRO A 157 4.44 -0.35 7.78
CA PRO A 157 3.28 -1.13 8.21
C PRO A 157 2.58 -0.48 9.40
N ALA A 158 1.26 -0.65 9.49
CA ALA A 158 0.48 -0.19 10.62
C ALA A 158 0.82 -1.00 11.89
N ASP A 159 1.00 -0.32 13.03
CA ASP A 159 1.39 -0.96 14.28
C ASP A 159 0.16 -1.48 15.04
N LEU A 160 0.08 -2.80 15.22
CA LEU A 160 -1.00 -3.47 15.97
C LEU A 160 -0.95 -3.21 17.47
N ALA A 161 0.12 -2.65 18.03
CA ALA A 161 0.14 -2.25 19.43
C ALA A 161 -0.98 -1.25 19.78
N ASN A 162 -1.44 -0.48 18.78
CA ASN A 162 -2.54 0.47 18.91
C ASN A 162 -3.92 -0.12 18.51
N ALA A 163 -3.97 -1.39 18.11
CA ALA A 163 -5.21 -2.03 17.74
C ALA A 163 -6.08 -2.35 18.96
N THR A 164 -7.39 -2.31 18.76
CA THR A 164 -8.38 -2.73 19.75
C THR A 164 -8.99 -4.05 19.34
N ILE A 165 -9.14 -4.97 20.29
CA ILE A 165 -9.82 -6.24 20.10
C ILE A 165 -11.18 -6.12 20.80
N ASP A 166 -12.27 -6.39 20.08
CA ASP A 166 -13.60 -6.40 20.67
C ASP A 166 -13.66 -7.49 21.76
N MET A 167 -14.48 -7.25 22.79
CA MET A 167 -14.62 -8.17 23.90
C MET A 167 -15.02 -9.56 23.42
N ILE A 168 -14.25 -10.56 23.82
CA ILE A 168 -14.54 -11.97 23.55
C ILE A 168 -15.43 -12.50 24.69
N PRO A 169 -16.61 -13.07 24.38
CA PRO A 169 -17.50 -13.61 25.41
C PRO A 169 -16.89 -14.83 26.09
N ASP A 170 -17.40 -15.15 27.27
CA ASP A 170 -17.04 -16.37 27.97
C ASP A 170 -17.48 -17.62 27.18
N HIS A 171 -16.64 -18.63 27.17
CA HIS A 171 -16.89 -19.92 26.52
C HIS A 171 -16.98 -21.05 27.52
N VAL A 172 -17.84 -22.04 27.24
CA VAL A 172 -17.97 -23.23 28.08
C VAL A 172 -16.88 -24.23 27.73
N CYS A 173 -16.21 -24.81 28.72
CA CYS A 173 -15.21 -25.85 28.54
C CYS A 173 -15.81 -27.06 27.79
N THR A 174 -15.14 -27.45 26.70
CA THR A 174 -15.56 -28.58 25.84
C THR A 174 -14.53 -29.70 25.79
N SER A 175 -13.42 -29.57 26.53
CA SER A 175 -12.22 -30.44 26.46
C SER A 175 -11.50 -30.40 25.09
N TYR A 176 -11.90 -29.52 24.20
CA TYR A 176 -11.26 -29.24 22.91
C TYR A 176 -10.78 -27.78 22.87
N PRO A 177 -9.79 -27.46 22.02
CA PRO A 177 -9.34 -26.09 21.84
C PRO A 177 -10.50 -25.16 21.48
N ILE A 178 -10.59 -24.02 22.16
CA ILE A 178 -11.58 -22.96 21.94
C ILE A 178 -10.85 -21.80 21.22
N GLU A 179 -11.25 -21.53 20.00
CA GLU A 179 -10.59 -20.60 19.09
C GLU A 179 -11.60 -19.57 18.54
N PRO A 180 -12.04 -18.62 19.38
CA PRO A 180 -12.98 -17.59 18.94
C PRO A 180 -12.34 -16.67 17.92
N ASP A 181 -13.06 -16.31 16.85
CA ASP A 181 -12.59 -15.30 15.89
C ASP A 181 -12.71 -13.91 16.48
N PRO A 182 -11.58 -13.18 16.69
CA PRO A 182 -11.61 -11.83 17.23
C PRO A 182 -12.01 -10.82 16.14
N VAL A 183 -12.70 -9.77 16.52
CA VAL A 183 -12.84 -8.57 15.72
C VAL A 183 -11.74 -7.60 16.15
N VAL A 184 -10.77 -7.38 15.27
CA VAL A 184 -9.63 -6.49 15.53
C VAL A 184 -9.84 -5.20 14.75
N LYS A 185 -9.68 -4.06 15.41
CA LYS A 185 -9.86 -2.73 14.82
C LYS A 185 -8.63 -1.87 15.07
N LEU A 186 -8.21 -1.14 14.04
CA LEU A 186 -7.15 -0.15 14.11
C LEU A 186 -7.64 1.14 13.48
N ASP A 187 -7.58 2.25 14.23
CA ASP A 187 -8.06 3.56 13.82
C ASP A 187 -9.50 3.55 13.25
N GLY A 188 -10.37 2.72 13.86
CA GLY A 188 -11.77 2.56 13.46
C GLY A 188 -12.01 1.63 12.26
N ARG A 189 -10.96 1.15 11.60
CA ARG A 189 -11.03 0.18 10.50
C ARG A 189 -10.95 -1.24 11.06
N THR A 190 -11.86 -2.12 10.63
CA THR A 190 -11.78 -3.55 10.93
C THR A 190 -10.72 -4.21 10.05
N LEU A 191 -9.79 -4.91 10.68
CA LEU A 191 -8.72 -5.65 10.02
C LEU A 191 -9.19 -7.05 9.57
N ALA A 192 -8.56 -7.58 8.52
CA ALA A 192 -8.89 -8.87 7.94
C ALA A 192 -7.90 -9.95 8.43
N LYS A 193 -8.44 -11.00 9.08
CA LYS A 193 -7.65 -12.18 9.49
C LYS A 193 -7.08 -12.90 8.25
N GLY A 194 -5.80 -13.28 8.32
CA GLY A 194 -5.07 -13.92 7.22
C GLY A 194 -4.53 -12.95 6.16
N VAL A 195 -4.86 -11.65 6.25
CA VAL A 195 -4.37 -10.58 5.36
C VAL A 195 -3.59 -9.55 6.16
N ASP A 196 -4.20 -9.02 7.22
CA ASP A 196 -3.62 -7.98 8.08
C ASP A 196 -3.03 -8.58 9.36
N TYR A 197 -3.55 -9.71 9.83
CA TYR A 197 -3.07 -10.37 11.05
C TYR A 197 -3.32 -11.88 11.06
N GLU A 198 -2.53 -12.57 11.88
CA GLU A 198 -2.72 -13.97 12.28
C GLU A 198 -3.07 -14.04 13.77
N VAL A 199 -3.72 -15.16 14.17
CA VAL A 199 -4.14 -15.40 15.55
C VAL A 199 -3.54 -16.69 16.05
N SER A 200 -3.07 -16.67 17.29
CA SER A 200 -2.69 -17.87 18.03
C SER A 200 -3.31 -17.85 19.43
N TYR A 201 -3.49 -19.03 20.01
CA TYR A 201 -4.14 -19.20 21.31
C TYR A 201 -3.24 -19.95 22.27
N SER A 202 -3.36 -19.63 23.56
CA SER A 202 -2.74 -20.38 24.64
C SER A 202 -3.72 -20.55 25.79
N GLU A 203 -3.56 -21.64 26.57
CA GLU A 203 -4.44 -22.00 27.70
C GLU A 203 -5.94 -22.14 27.30
N ASN A 204 -6.20 -22.48 26.01
CA ASN A 204 -7.54 -22.42 25.42
C ASN A 204 -8.33 -23.76 25.46
N VAL A 205 -7.95 -24.70 26.34
CA VAL A 205 -8.59 -26.02 26.44
C VAL A 205 -9.30 -26.20 27.76
N ASN A 206 -8.64 -25.85 28.88
CA ASN A 206 -9.13 -26.06 30.21
C ASN A 206 -9.87 -24.85 30.79
N GLU A 207 -10.65 -25.06 31.84
CA GLU A 207 -11.26 -23.99 32.61
C GLU A 207 -10.22 -23.01 33.12
N GLY A 208 -10.47 -21.71 32.96
CA GLY A 208 -9.57 -20.64 33.36
C GLY A 208 -9.54 -19.51 32.35
N THR A 209 -8.46 -18.71 32.39
CA THR A 209 -8.23 -17.61 31.48
C THR A 209 -7.40 -18.08 30.31
N ALA A 210 -7.96 -18.04 29.12
CA ALA A 210 -7.26 -18.25 27.85
C ALA A 210 -6.72 -16.95 27.31
N THR A 211 -5.60 -17.00 26.61
CA THR A 211 -4.98 -15.86 25.93
C THR A 211 -5.04 -16.05 24.42
N LEU A 212 -5.48 -15.01 23.73
CA LEU A 212 -5.48 -14.87 22.29
C LEU A 212 -4.40 -13.85 21.94
N MET A 213 -3.45 -14.20 21.08
CA MET A 213 -2.43 -13.33 20.56
C MET A 213 -2.73 -13.02 19.09
N VAL A 214 -2.68 -11.77 18.74
CA VAL A 214 -2.86 -11.24 17.37
C VAL A 214 -1.52 -10.71 16.91
N LYS A 215 -0.99 -11.29 15.84
CA LYS A 215 0.29 -10.88 15.23
C LYS A 215 0.05 -10.27 13.87
N GLY A 216 0.61 -9.10 13.62
CA GLY A 216 0.55 -8.40 12.34
C GLY A 216 1.28 -9.15 11.24
N ILE A 217 0.66 -9.16 10.06
CA ILE A 217 1.23 -9.67 8.81
C ILE A 217 0.87 -8.72 7.66
N GLY A 218 1.59 -8.85 6.53
CA GLY A 218 1.30 -8.06 5.34
C GLY A 218 1.43 -6.55 5.60
N ASN A 219 0.30 -5.87 5.65
CA ASN A 219 0.25 -4.42 5.82
C ASN A 219 0.31 -3.97 7.31
N CYS A 220 0.32 -4.89 8.24
CA CYS A 220 0.43 -4.63 9.67
C CYS A 220 1.66 -5.28 10.27
N ALA A 221 2.20 -4.70 11.35
CA ALA A 221 3.33 -5.20 12.10
C ALA A 221 3.06 -5.12 13.61
N GLY A 222 3.94 -5.73 14.42
CA GLY A 222 3.75 -5.81 15.86
C GLY A 222 2.74 -6.85 16.28
N ASP A 223 2.40 -6.87 17.56
CA ASP A 223 1.47 -7.82 18.16
C ASP A 223 0.63 -7.14 19.25
N THR A 224 -0.53 -7.71 19.49
CA THR A 224 -1.41 -7.36 20.60
C THR A 224 -2.10 -8.62 21.11
N HIS A 225 -2.72 -8.58 22.29
CA HIS A 225 -3.35 -9.75 22.87
C HIS A 225 -4.66 -9.37 23.57
N ALA A 226 -5.53 -10.37 23.72
CA ALA A 226 -6.72 -10.30 24.53
C ALA A 226 -6.88 -11.59 25.34
N THR A 227 -7.70 -11.55 26.37
CA THR A 227 -8.01 -12.73 27.18
C THR A 227 -9.51 -12.99 27.18
N PHE A 228 -9.90 -14.26 27.34
CA PHE A 228 -11.28 -14.65 27.53
C PHE A 228 -11.38 -15.75 28.57
N GLN A 229 -12.57 -15.94 29.17
CA GLN A 229 -12.79 -16.92 30.18
C GLN A 229 -13.35 -18.22 29.59
N ILE A 230 -12.78 -19.34 30.03
CA ILE A 230 -13.35 -20.68 29.81
C ILE A 230 -13.97 -21.11 31.11
N ILE A 231 -15.31 -21.15 31.13
CA ILE A 231 -16.09 -21.51 32.32
C ILE A 231 -16.43 -22.99 32.34
N ALA A 232 -16.66 -23.51 33.54
CA ALA A 232 -17.06 -24.91 33.75
C ALA A 232 -18.29 -25.31 32.93
N ASN A 233 -18.28 -26.49 32.36
CA ASN A 233 -19.44 -27.03 31.68
C ASN A 233 -20.51 -27.46 32.73
N PRO A 234 -21.64 -26.76 32.83
CA PRO A 234 -22.66 -27.09 33.82
C PRO A 234 -23.29 -28.48 33.60
N LYS A 235 -23.14 -29.06 32.40
CA LYS A 235 -23.62 -30.42 32.09
C LYS A 235 -22.64 -31.53 32.52
N GLU A 236 -21.36 -31.26 32.67
CA GLU A 236 -20.36 -32.17 33.21
C GLU A 236 -20.30 -32.14 34.74
N GLY A 237 -20.99 -31.17 35.34
CA GLY A 237 -21.17 -31.07 36.77
C GLY A 237 -21.97 -32.21 37.31
N LYS A 238 -21.30 -33.28 37.70
CA LYS A 238 -21.74 -34.16 38.75
C LYS A 238 -23.07 -34.90 38.45
N ILE A 239 -23.01 -35.92 37.64
CA ILE A 239 -23.66 -37.14 38.09
C ILE A 239 -22.90 -37.53 39.38
N GLY A 240 -23.16 -36.79 40.44
CA GLY A 240 -22.47 -36.95 41.67
C GLY A 240 -22.78 -38.35 42.15
N TYR A 241 -21.77 -39.07 42.57
CA TYR A 241 -21.90 -40.31 43.35
C TYR A 241 -23.03 -40.24 44.37
N ARG A 242 -23.42 -39.06 44.82
CA ARG A 242 -24.56 -38.81 45.71
C ARG A 242 -25.91 -39.19 45.12
N ALA A 243 -26.14 -39.09 43.80
CA ALA A 243 -27.44 -39.44 43.20
C ALA A 243 -27.54 -40.93 42.88
N VAL A 244 -26.43 -41.61 42.59
CA VAL A 244 -26.43 -43.02 42.21
C VAL A 244 -26.16 -43.91 43.42
N PHE A 245 -25.39 -43.44 44.41
CA PHE A 245 -25.02 -44.21 45.62
C PHE A 245 -26.19 -44.76 46.39
N PRO A 246 -27.31 -44.04 46.64
CA PRO A 246 -28.45 -44.63 47.37
C PRO A 246 -29.13 -45.77 46.61
N TYR A 247 -29.18 -45.70 45.27
CA TYR A 247 -29.81 -46.79 44.48
C TYR A 247 -28.94 -48.04 44.41
N VAL A 248 -27.61 -47.85 44.28
CA VAL A 248 -26.67 -49.02 44.34
C VAL A 248 -26.64 -49.64 45.69
N ALA A 249 -26.64 -48.86 46.76
CA ALA A 249 -26.71 -49.36 48.12
C ALA A 249 -28.05 -50.12 48.43
N ALA A 250 -29.16 -49.54 47.95
CA ALA A 250 -30.48 -50.18 48.10
C ALA A 250 -30.58 -51.52 47.33
N ALA A 251 -30.04 -51.57 46.10
CA ALA A 251 -30.01 -52.81 45.31
C ALA A 251 -29.10 -53.85 45.94
N ALA A 252 -27.96 -53.52 46.51
CA ALA A 252 -27.06 -54.43 47.22
C ALA A 252 -27.70 -54.97 48.47
N LEU A 253 -28.40 -54.15 49.25
CA LEU A 253 -29.16 -54.56 50.41
C LEU A 253 -30.31 -55.49 50.04
N ALA A 254 -31.04 -55.23 48.97
CA ALA A 254 -32.11 -56.10 48.49
C ALA A 254 -31.59 -57.49 48.05
N CYS A 255 -30.47 -57.52 47.32
CA CYS A 255 -29.80 -58.77 46.94
C CYS A 255 -29.31 -59.58 48.15
N PHE A 256 -28.75 -58.88 49.13
CA PHE A 256 -28.31 -59.56 50.39
C PHE A 256 -29.47 -60.11 51.16
N ALA A 257 -30.58 -59.39 51.30
CA ALA A 257 -31.80 -59.86 51.95
C ALA A 257 -32.39 -61.07 51.23
N ALA A 258 -32.46 -61.07 49.90
CA ALA A 258 -32.91 -62.22 49.12
C ALA A 258 -32.00 -63.43 49.31
N PHE A 259 -30.68 -63.22 49.35
CA PHE A 259 -29.74 -64.31 49.62
C PHE A 259 -29.90 -64.93 50.99
N VAL A 260 -30.12 -64.15 52.06
CA VAL A 260 -30.36 -64.60 53.40
C VAL A 260 -31.66 -65.45 53.50
N VAL A 261 -32.74 -65.00 52.86
CA VAL A 261 -34.00 -65.73 52.79
C VAL A 261 -33.83 -67.06 52.06
N LEU A 262 -33.12 -67.09 50.94
CA LEU A 262 -32.86 -68.31 50.17
C LEU A 262 -32.00 -69.31 50.97
N ALA A 263 -30.96 -68.80 51.60
CA ALA A 263 -30.07 -69.60 52.45
C ALA A 263 -30.89 -70.21 53.65
N GLY A 264 -31.73 -69.43 54.31
CA GLY A 264 -32.63 -69.87 55.38
C GLY A 264 -33.60 -70.97 54.95
N ALA A 265 -34.21 -70.76 53.75
CA ALA A 265 -35.11 -71.77 53.16
C ALA A 265 -34.40 -73.08 52.83
N LEU A 266 -33.17 -73.01 52.30
CA LEU A 266 -32.34 -74.21 52.04
C LEU A 266 -31.95 -74.93 53.32
N ILE A 267 -31.58 -74.21 54.36
CA ILE A 267 -31.27 -74.84 55.71
C ILE A 267 -32.52 -75.46 56.26
N HIS A 268 -33.66 -74.80 56.19
CA HIS A 268 -34.93 -75.36 56.69
C HIS A 268 -35.30 -76.61 55.91
N LYS A 269 -35.20 -76.65 54.61
CA LYS A 269 -35.44 -77.78 53.72
C LYS A 269 -34.51 -78.95 54.10
N ARG A 270 -33.22 -78.73 54.34
CA ARG A 270 -32.24 -79.73 54.76
C ARG A 270 -32.57 -80.29 56.14
N ARG A 271 -33.02 -79.45 57.07
CA ARG A 271 -33.44 -79.90 58.43
C ARG A 271 -34.71 -80.74 58.34
N LYS A 272 -35.66 -80.41 57.48
CA LYS A 272 -36.89 -81.18 57.29
C LYS A 272 -36.61 -82.55 56.66
N THR A 273 -35.72 -82.62 55.66
CA THR A 273 -35.32 -83.88 55.02
C THR A 273 -34.61 -84.84 56.03
N LYS A 274 -33.71 -84.29 56.86
CA LYS A 274 -33.04 -85.10 57.93
C LYS A 274 -34.01 -85.61 58.96
N ARG A 275 -35.08 -84.90 59.32
CA ARG A 275 -36.11 -85.32 60.23
C ARG A 275 -37.01 -86.42 59.63
N LEU A 276 -37.18 -86.45 58.30
CA LEU A 276 -37.95 -87.50 57.62
C LEU A 276 -37.14 -88.77 57.39
N GLN A 277 -35.81 -88.74 57.39
CA GLN A 277 -34.94 -89.91 57.29
C GLN A 277 -34.61 -90.55 58.65
N ALA A 278 -34.99 -89.91 59.78
CA ALA A 278 -34.74 -90.37 61.12
C ALA A 278 -36.00 -90.99 61.77
N LYS A 279 -37.10 -91.24 61.04
CA LYS A 279 -38.26 -92.02 61.40
C LYS A 279 -38.27 -93.30 60.54
#